data_378dc293b3d8f441bbe2521cd60f2b06
#
_entry.id   378dc293b3d8f441bbe2521cd60f2b06
#
_cell.length_a   1.000
_cell.length_b   1.000
_cell.length_c   1.000
_cell.angle_alpha   90.00
_cell.angle_beta   90.00
_cell.angle_gamma   90.00
#
_symmetry.space_group_name_H-M   'P 1'
#
loop_
_entity.id
_entity.type
_entity.pdbx_description
1 polymer ?
#
loop_
_entity_poly.entity_id
_entity_poly.type
_entity_poly.pdbx_seq_one_letter_code
_entity_poly.pdbx_strand_id
1 'polypeptide(L)'
;YNPHNKTYYMVTTNVGVGNFFVKTQDPFGEWSDPIMLPEVTGIDPSFFFDEDGKAYLVNNDDAPDNKPEYSGHRTIRVQEFDVNADKTVGPRKILVNKGARPEDKPIWIEGPHLYKINGNYFLMSAEGGTAGWHSEVIFRGDSPTGKFTPWKNNPILTQRQLDAERPNPVTCAGHADLVQTREGDWWAVFLACRPINNTFENLGRETFMMPVKWSEDGFPYMTQGDDLVPVIVRREGVKRDESATFGNFEMNDGFDGQTLGMEWMTLRAPATGLYSLSQTPGYLTLKCDSVSASEKKVPAFICRRLQHHKFECSTRMLFCPQSKAE
;
A
#
# COMPACT_ATOMS: atom_id res chain seq x y z
N TYR A 1 -5.18 5.28 -12.98
CA TYR A 1 -5.22 6.05 -14.24
C TYR A 1 -6.58 5.93 -14.90
N ASN A 2 -7.18 7.07 -15.26
CA ASN A 2 -8.41 7.12 -16.03
C ASN A 2 -8.08 7.35 -17.52
N PRO A 3 -8.26 6.35 -18.40
CA PRO A 3 -7.91 6.47 -19.82
C PRO A 3 -8.80 7.44 -20.59
N HIS A 4 -10.02 7.72 -20.10
CA HIS A 4 -11.00 8.59 -20.80
C HIS A 4 -10.61 10.07 -20.71
N ASN A 5 -10.07 10.52 -19.57
CA ASN A 5 -9.63 11.91 -19.38
C ASN A 5 -8.11 12.05 -19.24
N LYS A 6 -7.36 10.95 -19.40
CA LYS A 6 -5.89 10.87 -19.32
C LYS A 6 -5.33 11.45 -18.02
N THR A 7 -6.01 11.18 -16.91
CA THR A 7 -5.66 11.73 -15.59
C THR A 7 -5.31 10.61 -14.63
N TYR A 8 -4.24 10.79 -13.88
CA TYR A 8 -3.86 9.96 -12.73
C TYR A 8 -4.56 10.50 -11.49
N TYR A 9 -5.06 9.58 -10.67
CA TYR A 9 -5.71 9.86 -9.39
C TYR A 9 -5.00 9.06 -8.31
N MET A 10 -4.70 9.70 -7.19
CA MET A 10 -4.22 9.03 -5.97
C MET A 10 -5.17 9.38 -4.85
N VAL A 11 -5.88 8.39 -4.34
CA VAL A 11 -6.88 8.54 -3.29
C VAL A 11 -6.41 7.83 -2.02
N THR A 12 -6.68 8.43 -0.87
CA THR A 12 -6.25 7.87 0.42
C THR A 12 -7.09 8.41 1.58
N THR A 13 -6.84 7.87 2.75
CA THR A 13 -7.43 8.33 4.01
C THR A 13 -6.33 8.97 4.88
N ASN A 14 -6.58 10.19 5.36
CA ASN A 14 -5.85 10.72 6.50
C ASN A 14 -6.72 10.56 7.75
N VAL A 15 -6.35 9.61 8.61
CA VAL A 15 -7.11 9.28 9.82
C VAL A 15 -7.24 10.52 10.71
N GLY A 16 -8.50 10.89 11.04
CA GLY A 16 -8.82 12.10 11.80
C GLY A 16 -9.10 13.34 10.93
N VAL A 17 -8.82 13.28 9.61
CA VAL A 17 -9.15 14.35 8.64
C VAL A 17 -10.21 13.89 7.65
N GLY A 18 -10.07 12.67 7.12
CA GLY A 18 -11.02 12.06 6.18
C GLY A 18 -10.37 11.55 4.89
N ASN A 19 -11.21 11.14 3.96
CA ASN A 19 -10.81 10.69 2.64
C ASN A 19 -10.59 11.89 1.71
N PHE A 20 -9.57 11.80 0.86
CA PHE A 20 -9.26 12.81 -0.15
C PHE A 20 -8.50 12.18 -1.30
N PHE A 21 -8.41 12.88 -2.40
CA PHE A 21 -7.57 12.52 -3.53
C PHE A 21 -6.80 13.72 -4.07
N VAL A 22 -5.76 13.40 -4.84
CA VAL A 22 -5.03 14.34 -5.69
C VAL A 22 -5.00 13.79 -7.10
N LYS A 23 -4.86 14.66 -8.10
CA LYS A 23 -4.85 14.25 -9.52
C LYS A 23 -3.80 15.02 -10.32
N THR A 24 -3.34 14.40 -11.40
CA THR A 24 -2.41 15.00 -12.35
C THR A 24 -2.51 14.33 -13.73
N GLN A 25 -2.07 15.01 -14.77
CA GLN A 25 -1.86 14.40 -16.09
C GLN A 25 -0.43 13.88 -16.30
N ASP A 26 0.51 14.31 -15.47
CA ASP A 26 1.90 13.84 -15.46
C ASP A 26 2.27 13.34 -14.05
N PRO A 27 2.39 12.02 -13.83
CA PRO A 27 2.68 11.47 -12.51
C PRO A 27 4.07 11.85 -11.97
N PHE A 28 4.98 12.32 -12.83
CA PHE A 28 6.31 12.82 -12.46
C PHE A 28 6.33 14.36 -12.26
N GLY A 29 5.25 15.04 -12.60
CA GLY A 29 5.08 16.47 -12.45
C GLY A 29 4.37 16.86 -11.16
N GLU A 30 3.73 18.03 -11.20
CA GLU A 30 2.98 18.54 -10.07
C GLU A 30 1.61 17.87 -9.95
N TRP A 31 1.21 17.57 -8.73
CA TRP A 31 -0.11 17.06 -8.38
C TRP A 31 -1.00 18.21 -7.87
N SER A 32 -2.29 18.10 -8.03
CA SER A 32 -3.25 19.04 -7.49
C SER A 32 -3.16 19.15 -5.96
N ASP A 33 -3.70 20.23 -5.41
CA ASP A 33 -4.02 20.27 -3.98
C ASP A 33 -5.00 19.14 -3.63
N PRO A 34 -5.02 18.70 -2.34
CA PRO A 34 -5.96 17.69 -1.88
C PRO A 34 -7.42 18.10 -2.09
N ILE A 35 -8.18 17.23 -2.73
CA ILE A 35 -9.63 17.39 -2.93
C ILE A 35 -10.33 16.47 -1.93
N MET A 36 -10.98 17.06 -0.94
CA MET A 36 -11.64 16.32 0.14
C MET A 36 -12.92 15.66 -0.32
N LEU A 37 -13.20 14.47 0.24
CA LEU A 37 -14.42 13.68 0.03
C LEU A 37 -15.17 13.54 1.37
N PRO A 38 -15.75 14.62 1.91
CA PRO A 38 -16.33 14.62 3.26
C PRO A 38 -17.54 13.70 3.41
N GLU A 39 -18.19 13.34 2.31
CA GLU A 39 -19.32 12.43 2.28
C GLU A 39 -18.92 10.94 2.31
N VAL A 40 -17.63 10.64 2.10
CA VAL A 40 -17.09 9.27 2.12
C VAL A 40 -16.53 8.97 3.49
N THR A 41 -17.29 8.23 4.29
CA THR A 41 -16.87 7.71 5.59
C THR A 41 -16.02 6.44 5.43
N GLY A 42 -15.35 6.01 6.49
CA GLY A 42 -14.51 4.82 6.47
C GLY A 42 -13.11 5.10 5.93
N ILE A 43 -12.40 4.05 5.49
CA ILE A 43 -11.00 4.10 5.08
C ILE A 43 -10.75 3.33 3.77
N ASP A 44 -9.50 3.32 3.31
CA ASP A 44 -9.00 2.56 2.16
C ASP A 44 -9.81 2.78 0.87
N PRO A 45 -9.99 4.03 0.45
CA PRO A 45 -10.68 4.29 -0.81
C PRO A 45 -9.82 3.90 -2.01
N SER A 46 -10.45 3.36 -3.05
CA SER A 46 -9.85 3.19 -4.37
C SER A 46 -10.81 3.60 -5.47
N PHE A 47 -10.25 4.07 -6.60
CA PHE A 47 -11.03 4.37 -7.79
C PHE A 47 -11.05 3.20 -8.76
N PHE A 48 -12.20 3.01 -9.39
CA PHE A 48 -12.36 2.15 -10.55
C PHE A 48 -12.95 2.97 -11.71
N PHE A 49 -12.26 2.94 -12.85
CA PHE A 49 -12.68 3.60 -14.08
C PHE A 49 -13.08 2.53 -15.08
N ASP A 50 -14.39 2.45 -15.37
CA ASP A 50 -14.93 1.43 -16.27
C ASP A 50 -14.77 1.84 -17.75
N GLU A 51 -14.82 0.85 -18.63
CA GLU A 51 -14.70 1.02 -20.07
C GLU A 51 -15.84 1.85 -20.68
N ASP A 52 -17.00 1.91 -20.02
CA ASP A 52 -18.15 2.75 -20.44
C ASP A 52 -18.00 4.24 -20.10
N GLY A 53 -16.86 4.62 -19.49
CA GLY A 53 -16.53 5.99 -19.10
C GLY A 53 -17.01 6.39 -17.71
N LYS A 54 -17.74 5.52 -17.01
CA LYS A 54 -18.12 5.76 -15.62
C LYS A 54 -16.95 5.51 -14.67
N ALA A 55 -16.98 6.21 -13.55
CA ALA A 55 -16.04 6.05 -12.47
C ALA A 55 -16.78 5.69 -11.18
N TYR A 56 -16.10 4.91 -10.35
CA TYR A 56 -16.62 4.46 -9.07
C TYR A 56 -15.53 4.60 -8.00
N LEU A 57 -15.98 4.92 -6.79
CA LEU A 57 -15.14 4.88 -5.59
C LEU A 57 -15.63 3.74 -4.72
N VAL A 58 -14.72 2.86 -4.32
CA VAL A 58 -14.97 1.79 -3.37
C VAL A 58 -14.14 2.02 -2.13
N ASN A 59 -14.67 1.64 -0.96
CA ASN A 59 -13.93 1.75 0.30
C ASN A 59 -14.50 0.86 1.40
N ASN A 60 -13.71 0.63 2.44
CA ASN A 60 -14.15 0.03 3.70
C ASN A 60 -14.98 1.02 4.50
N ASP A 61 -16.04 0.53 5.15
CA ASP A 61 -16.85 1.34 6.05
C ASP A 61 -17.44 0.51 7.20
N ASP A 62 -18.08 1.19 8.12
CA ASP A 62 -18.75 0.58 9.27
C ASP A 62 -19.88 -0.39 8.85
N ALA A 63 -20.22 -1.26 9.77
CA ALA A 63 -21.37 -2.17 9.65
C ALA A 63 -22.64 -1.41 9.28
N PRO A 64 -23.63 -2.07 8.65
CA PRO A 64 -24.90 -1.44 8.30
C PRO A 64 -25.53 -0.76 9.53
N ASP A 65 -26.06 0.47 9.34
CA ASP A 65 -26.67 1.30 10.39
C ASP A 65 -25.76 1.55 11.61
N ASN A 66 -24.44 1.42 11.46
CA ASN A 66 -23.45 1.46 12.55
C ASN A 66 -23.76 0.46 13.68
N LYS A 67 -24.33 -0.71 13.33
CA LYS A 67 -24.68 -1.78 14.26
C LYS A 67 -23.85 -3.04 13.97
N PRO A 68 -22.60 -3.11 14.45
CA PRO A 68 -21.78 -4.27 14.25
C PRO A 68 -22.32 -5.48 15.05
N GLU A 69 -22.41 -6.64 14.41
CA GLU A 69 -22.82 -7.88 15.06
C GLU A 69 -21.69 -8.51 15.89
N TYR A 70 -20.45 -8.13 15.61
CA TYR A 70 -19.24 -8.55 16.33
C TYR A 70 -18.11 -7.52 16.13
N SER A 71 -17.09 -7.56 16.96
CA SER A 71 -15.91 -6.69 16.84
C SER A 71 -15.19 -6.93 15.53
N GLY A 72 -14.94 -5.89 14.74
CA GLY A 72 -14.32 -5.99 13.42
C GLY A 72 -15.29 -6.25 12.27
N HIS A 73 -16.62 -6.25 12.51
CA HIS A 73 -17.62 -6.29 11.45
C HIS A 73 -17.54 -5.00 10.62
N ARG A 74 -17.18 -5.14 9.35
CA ARG A 74 -17.06 -4.05 8.36
C ARG A 74 -17.83 -4.37 7.09
N THR A 75 -17.94 -3.37 6.22
CA THR A 75 -18.55 -3.49 4.88
C THR A 75 -17.63 -2.91 3.82
N ILE A 76 -17.72 -3.44 2.59
CA ILE A 76 -17.20 -2.76 1.42
C ILE A 76 -18.36 -2.06 0.72
N ARG A 77 -18.18 -0.79 0.47
CA ARG A 77 -19.18 0.06 -0.20
C ARG A 77 -18.65 0.62 -1.50
N VAL A 78 -19.57 0.89 -2.42
CA VAL A 78 -19.31 1.52 -3.71
C VAL A 78 -20.24 2.70 -3.90
N GLN A 79 -19.75 3.73 -4.59
CA GLN A 79 -20.54 4.86 -5.05
C GLN A 79 -20.01 5.34 -6.40
N GLU A 80 -20.88 5.78 -7.29
CA GLU A 80 -20.46 6.41 -8.56
C GLU A 80 -19.72 7.71 -8.27
N PHE A 81 -18.71 8.01 -9.07
CA PHE A 81 -17.87 9.20 -8.94
C PHE A 81 -17.93 10.02 -10.22
N ASP A 82 -18.32 11.29 -10.11
CA ASP A 82 -18.29 12.24 -11.21
C ASP A 82 -16.91 12.88 -11.32
N VAL A 83 -16.13 12.46 -12.32
CA VAL A 83 -14.77 12.95 -12.57
C VAL A 83 -14.67 14.41 -12.99
N ASN A 84 -15.79 15.01 -13.43
CA ASN A 84 -15.85 16.42 -13.80
C ASN A 84 -16.21 17.32 -12.62
N ALA A 85 -17.05 16.81 -11.72
CA ALA A 85 -17.46 17.50 -10.50
C ALA A 85 -16.57 17.18 -9.29
N ASP A 86 -15.65 16.24 -9.42
CA ASP A 86 -14.71 15.78 -8.38
C ASP A 86 -15.42 15.34 -7.07
N LYS A 87 -16.53 14.61 -7.22
CA LYS A 87 -17.35 14.16 -6.09
C LYS A 87 -18.08 12.86 -6.36
N THR A 88 -18.47 12.17 -5.31
CA THR A 88 -19.36 11.01 -5.42
C THR A 88 -20.79 11.46 -5.76
N VAL A 89 -21.51 10.62 -6.52
CA VAL A 89 -22.90 10.87 -6.95
C VAL A 89 -23.74 9.62 -6.80
N GLY A 90 -25.06 9.81 -6.71
CA GLY A 90 -26.00 8.70 -6.58
C GLY A 90 -25.92 7.96 -5.23
N PRO A 91 -26.61 6.81 -5.10
CA PRO A 91 -26.69 6.07 -3.86
C PRO A 91 -25.39 5.29 -3.56
N ARG A 92 -24.97 5.32 -2.32
CA ARG A 92 -23.89 4.48 -1.80
C ARG A 92 -24.43 3.08 -1.48
N LYS A 93 -23.83 2.03 -2.08
CA LYS A 93 -24.29 0.64 -1.96
C LYS A 93 -23.27 -0.21 -1.22
N ILE A 94 -23.75 -1.20 -0.48
CA ILE A 94 -22.90 -2.24 0.12
C ILE A 94 -22.69 -3.34 -0.93
N LEU A 95 -21.41 -3.63 -1.25
CA LEU A 95 -21.02 -4.74 -2.11
C LEU A 95 -20.79 -6.00 -1.30
N VAL A 96 -20.10 -5.86 -0.16
CA VAL A 96 -19.79 -6.98 0.76
C VAL A 96 -20.12 -6.54 2.17
N ASN A 97 -20.79 -7.42 2.89
CA ASN A 97 -21.08 -7.29 4.32
C ASN A 97 -20.40 -8.42 5.08
N LYS A 98 -19.55 -8.08 6.04
CA LYS A 98 -18.76 -8.97 6.89
C LYS A 98 -17.48 -9.51 6.23
N GLY A 99 -17.54 -10.14 5.06
CA GLY A 99 -16.39 -10.71 4.40
C GLY A 99 -16.74 -11.92 3.52
N ALA A 100 -15.72 -12.70 3.14
CA ALA A 100 -15.87 -13.79 2.18
C ALA A 100 -16.68 -14.97 2.74
N ARG A 101 -16.61 -15.22 4.04
CA ARG A 101 -17.37 -16.28 4.76
C ARG A 101 -18.03 -15.65 6.00
N PRO A 102 -19.22 -15.05 5.86
CA PRO A 102 -19.89 -14.36 6.95
C PRO A 102 -20.15 -15.20 8.20
N GLU A 103 -20.32 -16.51 8.03
CA GLU A 103 -20.51 -17.49 9.10
C GLU A 103 -19.30 -17.62 10.03
N ASP A 104 -18.09 -17.39 9.51
CA ASP A 104 -16.83 -17.43 10.27
C ASP A 104 -16.56 -16.12 11.02
N LYS A 105 -17.43 -15.11 10.86
CA LYS A 105 -17.30 -13.78 11.44
C LYS A 105 -15.92 -13.15 11.16
N PRO A 106 -15.49 -13.05 9.89
CA PRO A 106 -14.21 -12.49 9.55
C PRO A 106 -14.16 -11.02 10.00
N ILE A 107 -12.98 -10.58 10.44
CA ILE A 107 -12.77 -9.22 10.92
C ILE A 107 -12.12 -8.35 9.85
N TRP A 108 -12.49 -7.07 9.85
CA TRP A 108 -11.86 -6.00 9.08
C TRP A 108 -11.66 -6.34 7.59
N ILE A 109 -12.79 -6.54 6.87
CA ILE A 109 -12.70 -6.52 5.42
C ILE A 109 -12.38 -5.09 4.99
N GLU A 110 -11.25 -4.89 4.27
CA GLU A 110 -10.68 -3.58 3.97
C GLU A 110 -9.88 -3.60 2.66
N GLY A 111 -9.26 -2.46 2.26
CA GLY A 111 -8.41 -2.38 1.07
C GLY A 111 -9.10 -2.83 -0.22
N PRO A 112 -10.33 -2.38 -0.54
CA PRO A 112 -11.04 -2.91 -1.70
C PRO A 112 -10.48 -2.35 -3.01
N HIS A 113 -10.34 -3.23 -4.02
CA HIS A 113 -10.04 -2.87 -5.40
C HIS A 113 -11.01 -3.55 -6.35
N LEU A 114 -11.58 -2.78 -7.29
CA LEU A 114 -12.42 -3.28 -8.38
C LEU A 114 -11.60 -3.44 -9.66
N TYR A 115 -11.85 -4.53 -10.36
CA TYR A 115 -11.25 -4.82 -11.67
C TYR A 115 -12.31 -5.30 -12.64
N LYS A 116 -12.11 -5.03 -13.94
CA LYS A 116 -12.82 -5.69 -15.03
C LYS A 116 -11.80 -6.48 -15.85
N ILE A 117 -11.88 -7.78 -15.79
CA ILE A 117 -10.93 -8.69 -16.43
C ILE A 117 -11.72 -9.73 -17.25
N ASN A 118 -11.46 -9.79 -18.54
CA ASN A 118 -12.15 -10.71 -19.45
C ASN A 118 -13.69 -10.61 -19.35
N GLY A 119 -14.21 -9.39 -19.22
CA GLY A 119 -15.65 -9.11 -19.13
C GLY A 119 -16.30 -9.40 -17.78
N ASN A 120 -15.56 -9.92 -16.80
CA ASN A 120 -16.04 -10.14 -15.42
C ASN A 120 -15.56 -9.01 -14.50
N TYR A 121 -16.41 -8.64 -13.55
CA TYR A 121 -16.03 -7.71 -12.49
C TYR A 121 -15.52 -8.51 -11.29
N PHE A 122 -14.36 -8.14 -10.78
CA PHE A 122 -13.76 -8.70 -9.58
C PHE A 122 -13.63 -7.62 -8.53
N LEU A 123 -13.95 -7.97 -7.30
CA LEU A 123 -13.66 -7.17 -6.11
C LEU A 123 -12.66 -7.95 -5.27
N MET A 124 -11.48 -7.39 -5.06
CA MET A 124 -10.52 -7.89 -4.10
C MET A 124 -10.61 -7.08 -2.81
N SER A 125 -10.31 -7.71 -1.68
CA SER A 125 -10.23 -7.03 -0.38
C SER A 125 -9.37 -7.82 0.59
N ALA A 126 -8.66 -7.11 1.47
CA ALA A 126 -7.99 -7.71 2.60
C ALA A 126 -8.99 -8.13 3.68
N GLU A 127 -8.64 -9.15 4.47
CA GLU A 127 -9.45 -9.70 5.54
C GLU A 127 -8.57 -10.30 6.64
N GLY A 128 -9.03 -10.26 7.89
CA GLY A 128 -8.33 -10.87 9.03
C GLY A 128 -7.44 -9.91 9.82
N GLY A 129 -7.39 -8.63 9.43
CA GLY A 129 -6.49 -7.63 9.99
C GLY A 129 -5.04 -7.81 9.54
N THR A 130 -4.20 -6.81 9.77
CA THR A 130 -2.85 -6.71 9.20
C THR A 130 -1.76 -7.54 9.90
N ALA A 131 -2.14 -8.40 10.84
CA ALA A 131 -1.23 -9.28 11.59
C ALA A 131 -1.23 -10.72 11.04
N GLY A 132 -0.93 -11.70 11.88
CA GLY A 132 -0.77 -13.11 11.48
C GLY A 132 -1.97 -13.76 10.79
N TRP A 133 -3.19 -13.22 10.96
CA TRP A 133 -4.41 -13.71 10.31
C TRP A 133 -4.71 -13.03 8.96
N HIS A 134 -3.85 -12.13 8.50
CA HIS A 134 -4.03 -11.38 7.27
C HIS A 134 -4.18 -12.27 6.04
N SER A 135 -5.04 -11.86 5.15
CA SER A 135 -5.30 -12.53 3.88
C SER A 135 -5.92 -11.59 2.86
N GLU A 136 -5.91 -12.00 1.62
CA GLU A 136 -6.64 -11.36 0.52
C GLU A 136 -7.75 -12.27 0.05
N VAL A 137 -8.93 -11.73 -0.15
CA VAL A 137 -10.11 -12.44 -0.65
C VAL A 137 -10.64 -11.81 -1.93
N ILE A 138 -11.35 -12.59 -2.74
CA ILE A 138 -11.88 -12.14 -4.02
C ILE A 138 -13.34 -12.55 -4.21
N PHE A 139 -14.06 -11.68 -4.89
CA PHE A 139 -15.47 -11.86 -5.25
C PHE A 139 -15.63 -11.57 -6.74
N ARG A 140 -16.61 -12.19 -7.38
CA ARG A 140 -16.99 -11.92 -8.76
C ARG A 140 -18.41 -11.39 -8.84
N GLY A 141 -18.61 -10.35 -9.63
CA GLY A 141 -19.90 -9.72 -9.91
C GLY A 141 -20.15 -9.54 -11.40
N ASP A 142 -21.36 -9.09 -11.73
CA ASP A 142 -21.81 -8.81 -13.08
C ASP A 142 -21.75 -7.30 -13.45
N SER A 143 -21.57 -6.46 -12.46
CA SER A 143 -21.44 -5.01 -12.63
C SER A 143 -20.75 -4.36 -11.41
N PRO A 144 -20.20 -3.14 -11.53
CA PRO A 144 -19.48 -2.48 -10.44
C PRO A 144 -20.33 -2.26 -9.19
N THR A 145 -21.67 -2.17 -9.36
CA THR A 145 -22.62 -1.93 -8.27
C THR A 145 -23.60 -3.09 -8.07
N GLY A 146 -23.33 -4.24 -8.70
CA GLY A 146 -24.15 -5.44 -8.64
C GLY A 146 -23.86 -6.31 -7.42
N LYS A 147 -24.35 -7.53 -7.48
CA LYS A 147 -24.07 -8.54 -6.45
C LYS A 147 -22.71 -9.16 -6.67
N PHE A 148 -21.89 -9.20 -5.65
CA PHE A 148 -20.60 -9.88 -5.63
C PHE A 148 -20.71 -11.20 -4.86
N THR A 149 -20.20 -12.28 -5.46
CA THR A 149 -20.19 -13.63 -4.88
C THR A 149 -18.74 -14.04 -4.59
N PRO A 150 -18.41 -14.47 -3.36
CA PRO A 150 -17.06 -14.85 -3.01
C PRO A 150 -16.61 -16.11 -3.77
N TRP A 151 -15.34 -16.17 -4.11
CA TRP A 151 -14.75 -17.40 -4.64
C TRP A 151 -14.74 -18.50 -3.57
N LYS A 152 -15.10 -19.70 -3.98
CA LYS A 152 -15.17 -20.87 -3.05
C LYS A 152 -13.82 -21.24 -2.43
N ASN A 153 -12.71 -20.90 -3.12
CA ASN A 153 -11.35 -21.21 -2.68
C ASN A 153 -10.65 -20.00 -2.03
N ASN A 154 -11.40 -18.97 -1.58
CA ASN A 154 -10.81 -17.92 -0.75
C ASN A 154 -10.12 -18.46 0.50
N PRO A 155 -9.03 -17.84 0.95
CA PRO A 155 -8.39 -16.64 0.42
C PRO A 155 -7.49 -16.89 -0.80
N ILE A 156 -7.25 -15.84 -1.60
CA ILE A 156 -6.38 -15.87 -2.78
C ILE A 156 -4.92 -15.58 -2.47
N LEU A 157 -4.64 -15.05 -1.29
CA LEU A 157 -3.31 -14.82 -0.73
C LEU A 157 -3.39 -14.91 0.78
N THR A 158 -2.57 -15.76 1.37
CA THR A 158 -2.33 -15.79 2.82
C THR A 158 -1.11 -16.66 3.12
N GLN A 159 -0.55 -16.52 4.32
CA GLN A 159 0.53 -17.38 4.85
C GLN A 159 0.20 -17.87 6.27
N ARG A 160 -1.04 -17.63 6.74
CA ARG A 160 -1.47 -17.86 8.12
C ARG A 160 -1.57 -19.33 8.52
N GLN A 161 -1.75 -20.23 7.54
CA GLN A 161 -1.91 -21.67 7.77
C GLN A 161 -0.59 -22.44 7.80
N LEU A 162 0.52 -21.76 7.44
CA LEU A 162 1.82 -22.41 7.27
C LEU A 162 2.54 -22.54 8.62
N ASP A 163 3.46 -23.52 8.71
CA ASP A 163 4.31 -23.69 9.87
C ASP A 163 5.08 -22.39 10.18
N ALA A 164 4.92 -21.88 11.40
CA ALA A 164 5.58 -20.66 11.86
C ALA A 164 7.12 -20.82 11.95
N GLU A 165 7.59 -22.06 12.20
CA GLU A 165 9.02 -22.37 12.33
C GLU A 165 9.72 -22.69 11.00
N ARG A 166 9.00 -22.53 9.86
CA ARG A 166 9.62 -22.76 8.55
C ARG A 166 10.78 -21.79 8.29
N PRO A 167 11.79 -22.18 7.49
CA PRO A 167 12.91 -21.31 7.16
C PRO A 167 12.48 -20.03 6.41
N ASN A 168 13.00 -18.88 6.85
CA ASN A 168 12.74 -17.56 6.24
C ASN A 168 11.25 -17.29 6.01
N PRO A 169 10.41 -17.32 7.06
CA PRO A 169 8.98 -17.16 6.91
C PRO A 169 8.65 -15.76 6.38
N VAL A 170 7.69 -15.71 5.46
CA VAL A 170 6.94 -14.51 5.13
C VAL A 170 5.60 -14.63 5.85
N THR A 171 5.20 -13.58 6.56
CA THR A 171 3.97 -13.55 7.38
C THR A 171 3.11 -12.34 7.00
N CYS A 172 1.90 -12.26 7.52
CA CYS A 172 1.02 -11.08 7.37
C CYS A 172 0.71 -10.70 5.92
N ALA A 173 0.74 -11.66 4.97
CA ALA A 173 0.53 -11.37 3.55
C ALA A 173 -0.93 -11.08 3.24
N GLY A 174 -1.20 -9.96 2.58
CA GLY A 174 -2.53 -9.49 2.16
C GLY A 174 -2.51 -8.04 1.69
N HIS A 175 -3.69 -7.43 1.57
CA HIS A 175 -3.89 -6.05 1.12
C HIS A 175 -3.28 -5.82 -0.26
N ALA A 176 -3.67 -6.68 -1.21
CA ALA A 176 -3.08 -6.75 -2.53
C ALA A 176 -3.78 -5.85 -3.54
N ASP A 177 -3.00 -5.34 -4.49
CA ASP A 177 -3.47 -4.70 -5.72
C ASP A 177 -2.92 -5.45 -6.93
N LEU A 178 -3.67 -5.48 -8.04
CA LEU A 178 -3.27 -6.15 -9.28
C LEU A 178 -2.83 -5.14 -10.33
N VAL A 179 -1.77 -5.47 -11.02
CA VAL A 179 -1.28 -4.70 -12.16
C VAL A 179 -1.03 -5.59 -13.35
N GLN A 180 -1.43 -5.14 -14.53
CA GLN A 180 -1.11 -5.80 -15.79
C GLN A 180 0.09 -5.13 -16.44
N THR A 181 1.08 -5.92 -16.85
CA THR A 181 2.22 -5.41 -17.60
C THR A 181 1.83 -5.09 -19.05
N ARG A 182 2.68 -4.39 -19.76
CA ARG A 182 2.47 -4.10 -21.20
C ARG A 182 2.43 -5.35 -22.05
N GLU A 183 3.07 -6.43 -21.60
CA GLU A 183 3.09 -7.73 -22.27
C GLU A 183 1.86 -8.59 -21.95
N GLY A 184 0.99 -8.12 -21.03
CA GLY A 184 -0.25 -8.78 -20.68
C GLY A 184 -0.17 -9.67 -19.42
N ASP A 185 1.00 -9.83 -18.80
CA ASP A 185 1.15 -10.59 -17.57
C ASP A 185 0.51 -9.83 -16.38
N TRP A 186 -0.09 -10.57 -15.47
CA TRP A 186 -0.65 -10.03 -14.25
C TRP A 186 0.28 -10.27 -13.06
N TRP A 187 0.44 -9.23 -12.26
CA TRP A 187 1.22 -9.21 -11.03
C TRP A 187 0.39 -8.68 -9.90
N ALA A 188 0.63 -9.21 -8.70
CA ALA A 188 0.08 -8.68 -7.46
C ALA A 188 1.16 -7.94 -6.69
N VAL A 189 0.85 -6.76 -6.19
CA VAL A 189 1.66 -5.99 -5.24
C VAL A 189 0.91 -6.00 -3.91
N PHE A 190 1.58 -6.37 -2.84
CA PHE A 190 0.93 -6.56 -1.54
C PHE A 190 1.89 -6.29 -0.38
N LEU A 191 1.36 -6.18 0.82
CA LEU A 191 2.17 -6.08 2.02
C LEU A 191 2.39 -7.44 2.66
N ALA A 192 3.57 -7.63 3.24
CA ALA A 192 3.90 -8.76 4.09
C ALA A 192 5.05 -8.40 5.03
N CYS A 193 5.37 -9.29 5.97
CA CYS A 193 6.46 -9.13 6.90
C CYS A 193 7.47 -10.28 6.76
N ARG A 194 8.74 -9.98 7.05
CA ARG A 194 9.80 -10.98 7.22
C ARG A 194 10.28 -10.91 8.67
N PRO A 195 9.80 -11.78 9.58
CA PRO A 195 10.23 -11.73 10.97
C PRO A 195 11.65 -12.27 11.16
N ILE A 196 12.38 -11.70 12.13
CA ILE A 196 13.61 -12.28 12.65
C ILE A 196 13.23 -13.26 13.77
N ASN A 197 13.86 -14.44 13.77
CA ASN A 197 13.60 -15.50 14.75
C ASN A 197 12.10 -15.79 14.91
N ASN A 198 11.38 -15.74 13.79
CA ASN A 198 9.94 -16.00 13.70
C ASN A 198 9.05 -15.12 14.60
N THR A 199 9.57 -14.02 15.14
CA THR A 199 8.89 -13.21 16.14
C THR A 199 8.98 -11.71 15.88
N PHE A 200 10.14 -11.19 15.50
CA PHE A 200 10.40 -9.75 15.48
C PHE A 200 10.30 -9.18 14.06
N GLU A 201 9.34 -8.32 13.82
CA GLU A 201 9.07 -7.67 12.54
C GLU A 201 9.72 -6.27 12.46
N ASN A 202 11.03 -6.18 12.74
CA ASN A 202 11.77 -4.92 12.79
C ASN A 202 11.87 -4.17 11.45
N LEU A 203 11.68 -4.85 10.31
CA LEU A 203 11.53 -4.19 9.00
C LEU A 203 10.11 -3.62 8.79
N GLY A 204 9.17 -3.99 9.65
CA GLY A 204 7.77 -3.65 9.51
C GLY A 204 7.12 -4.36 8.32
N ARG A 205 6.05 -3.76 7.81
CA ARG A 205 5.38 -4.23 6.59
C ARG A 205 6.19 -3.78 5.38
N GLU A 206 6.58 -4.73 4.56
CA GLU A 206 7.34 -4.53 3.33
C GLU A 206 6.44 -4.71 2.11
N THR A 207 6.80 -4.10 0.99
CA THR A 207 6.10 -4.31 -0.28
C THR A 207 6.67 -5.54 -0.98
N PHE A 208 5.78 -6.49 -1.24
CA PHE A 208 6.06 -7.69 -2.01
C PHE A 208 5.40 -7.62 -3.37
N MET A 209 5.94 -8.39 -4.32
CA MET A 209 5.36 -8.55 -5.64
C MET A 209 5.53 -9.99 -6.10
N MET A 210 4.49 -10.57 -6.69
CA MET A 210 4.55 -11.90 -7.29
C MET A 210 3.60 -12.03 -8.49
N PRO A 211 3.85 -13.00 -9.40
CA PRO A 211 2.95 -13.23 -10.52
C PRO A 211 1.60 -13.76 -10.04
N VAL A 212 0.55 -13.36 -10.74
CA VAL A 212 -0.81 -13.86 -10.55
C VAL A 212 -0.98 -15.17 -11.31
N LYS A 213 -1.57 -16.16 -10.65
CA LYS A 213 -2.03 -17.41 -11.22
C LYS A 213 -3.53 -17.31 -11.53
N TRP A 214 -4.02 -18.14 -12.45
CA TRP A 214 -5.43 -18.18 -12.82
C TRP A 214 -5.99 -19.57 -12.59
N SER A 215 -7.14 -19.63 -11.94
CA SER A 215 -7.87 -20.87 -11.75
C SER A 215 -8.63 -21.29 -12.99
N GLU A 216 -9.07 -22.55 -13.08
CA GLU A 216 -9.86 -23.06 -14.21
C GLU A 216 -11.19 -22.32 -14.38
N ASP A 217 -11.79 -21.83 -13.27
CA ASP A 217 -13.02 -21.03 -13.26
C ASP A 217 -12.76 -19.51 -13.39
N GLY A 218 -11.51 -19.12 -13.75
CA GLY A 218 -11.10 -17.79 -14.16
C GLY A 218 -10.90 -16.78 -13.04
N PHE A 219 -10.67 -17.22 -11.80
CA PHE A 219 -10.29 -16.32 -10.71
C PHE A 219 -8.77 -16.14 -10.62
N PRO A 220 -8.29 -14.90 -10.40
CA PRO A 220 -6.89 -14.67 -10.08
C PRO A 220 -6.59 -15.10 -8.63
N TYR A 221 -5.38 -15.64 -8.41
CA TYR A 221 -4.88 -15.96 -7.08
C TYR A 221 -3.36 -15.94 -7.04
N MET A 222 -2.78 -15.77 -5.87
CA MET A 222 -1.34 -15.77 -5.64
C MET A 222 -0.88 -17.06 -4.96
N THR A 223 -1.55 -17.44 -3.87
CA THR A 223 -1.23 -18.66 -3.11
C THR A 223 -2.46 -19.49 -2.85
N GLN A 224 -2.30 -20.81 -2.83
CA GLN A 224 -3.32 -21.78 -2.41
C GLN A 224 -2.65 -22.89 -1.61
N GLY A 225 -3.37 -23.44 -0.62
CA GLY A 225 -2.85 -24.54 0.21
C GLY A 225 -1.51 -24.16 0.87
N ASP A 226 -0.47 -24.95 0.63
CA ASP A 226 0.87 -24.76 1.21
C ASP A 226 1.80 -23.91 0.34
N ASP A 227 1.28 -23.17 -0.65
CA ASP A 227 2.07 -22.26 -1.48
C ASP A 227 2.76 -21.19 -0.62
N LEU A 228 4.07 -21.05 -0.81
CA LEU A 228 4.86 -20.01 -0.13
C LEU A 228 4.87 -18.72 -0.93
N VAL A 229 4.80 -17.59 -0.24
CA VAL A 229 5.23 -16.30 -0.82
C VAL A 229 6.75 -16.33 -0.96
N PRO A 230 7.29 -16.22 -2.20
CA PRO A 230 8.73 -16.29 -2.42
C PRO A 230 9.43 -15.02 -1.95
N VAL A 231 10.62 -15.18 -1.36
CA VAL A 231 11.49 -14.04 -0.99
C VAL A 231 12.13 -13.40 -2.22
N ILE A 232 12.32 -14.17 -3.28
CA ILE A 232 12.90 -13.70 -4.54
C ILE A 232 12.01 -14.16 -5.68
N VAL A 233 11.56 -13.20 -6.48
CA VAL A 233 10.83 -13.44 -7.72
C VAL A 233 11.72 -13.02 -8.90
N ARG A 234 11.72 -13.83 -9.96
CA ARG A 234 12.44 -13.53 -11.21
C ARG A 234 11.45 -13.44 -12.35
N ARG A 235 11.66 -12.47 -13.23
CA ARG A 235 10.98 -12.36 -14.52
C ARG A 235 12.03 -12.42 -15.61
N GLU A 236 11.88 -13.37 -16.52
CA GLU A 236 12.77 -13.49 -17.67
C GLU A 236 12.63 -12.28 -18.59
N GLY A 237 13.71 -11.91 -19.28
CA GLY A 237 13.73 -10.81 -20.24
C GLY A 237 13.76 -9.39 -19.64
N VAL A 238 13.66 -9.23 -18.33
CA VAL A 238 13.80 -7.92 -17.68
C VAL A 238 15.27 -7.64 -17.38
N LYS A 239 15.79 -6.54 -17.94
CA LYS A 239 17.13 -6.05 -17.58
C LYS A 239 17.08 -5.37 -16.23
N ARG A 240 18.13 -5.58 -15.43
CA ARG A 240 18.30 -4.82 -14.17
C ARG A 240 18.45 -3.33 -14.50
N ASP A 241 17.74 -2.50 -13.80
CA ASP A 241 17.95 -1.06 -13.80
C ASP A 241 19.19 -0.75 -12.94
N GLU A 242 20.27 -0.30 -13.59
CA GLU A 242 21.52 0.06 -12.89
C GLU A 242 21.42 1.40 -12.15
N SER A 243 20.39 2.18 -12.44
CA SER A 243 20.09 3.45 -11.74
C SER A 243 19.25 3.28 -10.48
N ALA A 244 18.84 2.04 -10.13
CA ALA A 244 18.02 1.80 -8.95
C ALA A 244 18.72 2.27 -7.67
N THR A 245 17.99 3.03 -6.84
CA THR A 245 18.49 3.60 -5.59
C THR A 245 18.33 2.66 -4.39
N PHE A 246 17.78 1.46 -4.59
CA PHE A 246 17.56 0.45 -3.55
C PHE A 246 17.76 -0.96 -4.11
N GLY A 247 18.08 -1.88 -3.24
CA GLY A 247 18.39 -3.27 -3.56
C GLY A 247 19.53 -3.82 -2.71
N ASN A 248 19.95 -5.03 -3.01
CA ASN A 248 21.07 -5.69 -2.30
C ASN A 248 22.42 -5.32 -2.96
N PHE A 249 22.83 -4.09 -2.80
CA PHE A 249 24.09 -3.56 -3.30
C PHE A 249 24.63 -2.45 -2.38
N GLU A 250 25.92 -2.19 -2.47
CA GLU A 250 26.56 -1.10 -1.75
C GLU A 250 26.07 0.25 -2.30
N MET A 251 25.82 1.18 -1.39
CA MET A 251 25.49 2.56 -1.70
C MET A 251 26.38 3.52 -0.94
N ASN A 252 26.92 4.48 -1.66
CA ASN A 252 27.73 5.57 -1.12
C ASN A 252 27.08 6.91 -1.50
N ASP A 253 27.01 7.84 -0.55
CA ASP A 253 26.60 9.21 -0.80
C ASP A 253 27.67 10.16 -0.24
N GLY A 254 28.28 10.91 -1.13
CA GLY A 254 29.28 11.94 -0.80
C GLY A 254 28.64 13.27 -0.41
N PHE A 255 27.32 13.39 -0.50
CA PHE A 255 26.58 14.64 -0.29
C PHE A 255 27.10 15.82 -1.13
N ASP A 256 27.51 15.52 -2.36
CA ASP A 256 28.05 16.51 -3.31
C ASP A 256 26.95 17.19 -4.15
N GLY A 257 25.73 16.69 -4.07
CA GLY A 257 24.57 17.22 -4.77
C GLY A 257 24.01 18.50 -4.16
N GLN A 258 23.09 19.14 -4.89
CA GLN A 258 22.35 20.30 -4.39
C GLN A 258 21.12 19.92 -3.56
N THR A 259 20.60 18.71 -3.79
CA THR A 259 19.45 18.13 -3.09
C THR A 259 19.75 16.70 -2.67
N LEU A 260 19.10 16.22 -1.62
CA LEU A 260 19.14 14.82 -1.23
C LEU A 260 18.49 13.95 -2.31
N GLY A 261 19.03 12.76 -2.54
CA GLY A 261 18.43 11.75 -3.38
C GLY A 261 17.11 11.24 -2.79
N MET A 262 16.30 10.57 -3.62
CA MET A 262 14.97 10.04 -3.23
C MET A 262 15.04 8.95 -2.15
N GLU A 263 16.19 8.33 -1.94
CA GLU A 263 16.45 7.34 -0.90
C GLU A 263 16.51 7.95 0.52
N TRP A 264 16.74 9.25 0.62
CA TRP A 264 16.78 9.96 1.89
C TRP A 264 15.39 10.44 2.30
N MET A 265 15.06 10.26 3.53
CA MET A 265 13.76 10.54 4.09
C MET A 265 13.87 11.42 5.33
N THR A 266 12.87 12.26 5.51
CA THR A 266 12.64 13.01 6.74
C THR A 266 11.51 12.38 7.54
N LEU A 267 11.41 12.69 8.81
CA LEU A 267 10.37 12.14 9.67
C LEU A 267 9.14 13.09 9.69
N ARG A 268 7.97 12.57 9.31
CA ARG A 268 6.63 13.19 9.33
C ARG A 268 6.37 14.23 8.24
N ALA A 269 7.28 15.17 8.04
CA ALA A 269 7.17 16.20 6.99
C ALA A 269 8.57 16.60 6.53
N PRO A 270 8.72 17.29 5.39
CA PRO A 270 10.01 17.80 4.95
C PRO A 270 10.70 18.64 6.04
N ALA A 271 11.97 18.33 6.35
CA ALA A 271 12.77 19.02 7.35
C ALA A 271 13.36 20.33 6.79
N THR A 272 12.51 21.20 6.23
CA THR A 272 12.93 22.45 5.59
C THR A 272 13.70 23.34 6.58
N GLY A 273 14.93 23.73 6.21
CA GLY A 273 15.79 24.56 7.04
C GLY A 273 16.48 23.85 8.20
N LEU A 274 16.26 22.52 8.37
CA LEU A 274 16.92 21.71 9.41
C LEU A 274 18.14 20.97 8.87
N TYR A 275 18.40 20.99 7.57
CA TYR A 275 19.63 20.47 6.98
C TYR A 275 20.15 21.36 5.85
N SER A 276 21.43 21.16 5.49
CA SER A 276 22.09 21.84 4.37
C SER A 276 23.13 20.93 3.73
N LEU A 277 23.19 20.97 2.39
CA LEU A 277 24.24 20.35 1.58
C LEU A 277 25.29 21.35 1.11
N SER A 278 25.06 22.66 1.31
CA SER A 278 25.95 23.72 0.87
C SER A 278 26.76 24.37 1.98
N GLN A 279 26.39 24.22 3.24
CA GLN A 279 27.09 24.82 4.38
C GLN A 279 28.51 24.27 4.54
N THR A 280 28.67 22.95 4.33
CA THR A 280 29.97 22.27 4.33
C THR A 280 29.99 21.33 3.13
N PRO A 281 30.58 21.71 1.99
CA PRO A 281 30.57 20.88 0.78
C PRO A 281 31.11 19.46 1.05
N GLY A 282 30.45 18.44 0.51
CA GLY A 282 30.75 17.03 0.76
C GLY A 282 30.25 16.49 2.10
N TYR A 283 29.37 17.23 2.78
CA TYR A 283 28.75 16.81 4.04
C TYR A 283 27.25 17.17 4.08
N LEU A 284 26.47 16.29 4.63
CA LEU A 284 25.13 16.63 5.10
C LEU A 284 25.25 17.32 6.46
N THR A 285 24.96 18.60 6.53
CA THR A 285 24.93 19.36 7.78
C THR A 285 23.53 19.31 8.36
N LEU A 286 23.36 18.78 9.57
CA LEU A 286 22.12 18.83 10.33
C LEU A 286 22.19 19.96 11.36
N LYS A 287 21.14 20.79 11.39
CA LYS A 287 20.98 21.83 12.41
C LYS A 287 20.31 21.19 13.63
N CYS A 288 21.02 21.20 14.77
CA CYS A 288 20.43 20.74 16.03
C CYS A 288 19.16 21.50 16.38
N ASP A 289 18.17 20.80 16.89
CA ASP A 289 16.91 21.36 17.36
C ASP A 289 16.52 20.68 18.67
N SER A 290 15.68 21.34 19.45
CA SER A 290 15.11 20.81 20.71
C SER A 290 14.06 19.72 20.50
N VAL A 291 13.58 19.54 19.26
CA VAL A 291 12.56 18.56 18.92
C VAL A 291 13.17 17.16 18.83
N SER A 292 12.77 16.28 19.70
CA SER A 292 13.14 14.86 19.69
C SER A 292 12.40 14.07 18.61
N ALA A 293 13.01 13.00 18.08
CA ALA A 293 12.37 12.09 17.15
C ALA A 293 11.12 11.38 17.72
N SER A 294 10.99 11.29 19.04
CA SER A 294 9.82 10.73 19.74
C SER A 294 8.62 11.70 19.84
N GLU A 295 8.84 12.99 19.62
CA GLU A 295 7.76 13.97 19.65
C GLU A 295 6.96 13.95 18.34
N LYS A 296 5.67 14.36 18.40
CA LYS A 296 4.79 14.50 17.22
C LYS A 296 5.03 15.82 16.46
N LYS A 297 6.30 16.19 16.25
CA LYS A 297 6.75 17.38 15.52
C LYS A 297 7.77 16.96 14.47
N VAL A 298 8.26 17.88 13.66
CA VAL A 298 9.31 17.61 12.66
C VAL A 298 10.67 17.83 13.30
N PRO A 299 11.45 16.77 13.57
CA PRO A 299 12.80 16.89 14.11
C PRO A 299 13.85 17.12 13.01
N ALA A 300 15.05 17.53 13.39
CA ALA A 300 16.24 17.46 12.55
C ALA A 300 16.67 16.00 12.38
N PHE A 301 16.02 15.28 11.49
CA PHE A 301 16.19 13.84 11.30
C PHE A 301 16.21 13.49 9.81
N ILE A 302 17.29 12.85 9.38
CA ILE A 302 17.45 12.31 8.03
C ILE A 302 17.74 10.83 8.16
N CYS A 303 17.06 10.00 7.40
CA CYS A 303 17.22 8.55 7.45
C CYS A 303 17.05 7.91 6.09
N ARG A 304 17.44 6.66 6.01
CA ARG A 304 17.09 5.72 4.94
C ARG A 304 16.28 4.57 5.52
N ARG A 305 15.40 4.01 4.69
CA ARG A 305 14.65 2.82 5.09
C ARG A 305 15.60 1.62 5.19
N LEU A 306 15.50 0.90 6.28
CA LEU A 306 16.18 -0.40 6.45
C LEU A 306 15.50 -1.43 5.53
N GLN A 307 16.30 -2.09 4.68
CA GLN A 307 15.81 -3.03 3.65
C GLN A 307 16.14 -4.49 3.97
N HIS A 308 17.11 -4.75 4.85
CA HIS A 308 17.62 -6.09 5.16
C HIS A 308 17.81 -6.28 6.66
N HIS A 309 17.63 -7.50 7.13
CA HIS A 309 17.90 -7.87 8.53
C HIS A 309 19.38 -7.74 8.91
N LYS A 310 20.26 -7.99 7.94
CA LYS A 310 21.71 -7.86 8.10
C LYS A 310 22.20 -6.74 7.21
N PHE A 311 22.78 -5.74 7.78
CA PHE A 311 23.33 -4.60 7.07
C PHE A 311 24.56 -4.06 7.82
N GLU A 312 25.40 -3.36 7.10
CA GLU A 312 26.51 -2.59 7.64
C GLU A 312 26.40 -1.17 7.11
N CYS A 313 26.65 -0.20 7.95
CA CYS A 313 26.73 1.19 7.52
C CYS A 313 27.89 1.90 8.25
N SER A 314 28.50 2.84 7.56
CA SER A 314 29.52 3.71 8.11
C SER A 314 29.23 5.16 7.71
N THR A 315 29.64 6.09 8.56
CA THR A 315 29.57 7.51 8.26
C THR A 315 30.81 8.22 8.83
N ARG A 316 31.28 9.22 8.11
CA ARG A 316 32.26 10.18 8.63
C ARG A 316 31.50 11.37 9.19
N MET A 317 31.63 11.62 10.49
CA MET A 317 30.92 12.68 11.18
C MET A 317 31.88 13.74 11.74
N LEU A 318 31.54 15.00 11.55
CA LEU A 318 32.13 16.13 12.26
C LEU A 318 31.15 16.55 13.36
N PHE A 319 31.50 16.30 14.61
CA PHE A 319 30.66 16.61 15.76
C PHE A 319 31.51 17.25 16.85
N CYS A 320 31.24 18.50 17.18
CA CYS A 320 32.00 19.29 18.14
C CYS A 320 31.03 19.91 19.17
N PRO A 321 30.51 19.12 20.11
CA PRO A 321 29.53 19.61 21.08
C PRO A 321 30.18 20.66 22.00
N GLN A 322 29.44 21.72 22.31
CA GLN A 322 29.86 22.79 23.22
C GLN A 322 29.45 22.51 24.66
N SER A 323 28.54 21.55 24.88
CA SER A 323 28.05 21.17 26.19
C SER A 323 27.72 19.67 26.25
N LYS A 324 27.48 19.13 27.48
CA LYS A 324 27.02 17.75 27.67
C LYS A 324 25.56 17.53 27.23
N ALA A 325 24.83 18.59 26.97
CA ALA A 325 23.44 18.52 26.52
C ALA A 325 23.30 18.43 25.00
N GLU A 326 24.40 18.63 24.27
CA GLU A 326 24.47 18.43 22.81
C GLU A 326 24.97 17.02 22.51
#